data_89726cd9c4322f571cdaf90eaf3190cd
#
_entry.id   89726cd9c4322f571cdaf90eaf3190cd
#
_cell.length_a   1.000
_cell.length_b   1.000
_cell.length_c   1.000
_cell.angle_alpha   90.00
_cell.angle_beta   90.00
_cell.angle_gamma   90.00
#
_symmetry.space_group_name_H-M   'P 1'
#
loop_
_entity.id
_entity.type
_entity.pdbx_description
1 polymer ?
#
loop_
_entity_poly.entity_id
_entity_poly.type
_entity_poly.pdbx_seq_one_letter_code
_entity_poly.pdbx_strand_id
1 'polypeptide(L)'
;MHRFVILIGFIALIAKAEVKLPAVFSDHMVLQRSNVAPVWGWAEPGEKVTVQFAGQTKKVTAGNDGKWMVRLDAIEDTKVSGELKVAGKNTVTVKDVLVGEVWVASGQSNMAMPVGRCLNADEEAAAAKYPQIRMFITK
;
A
#
# COMPACT_ATOMS: atom_id res chain seq x y z
N MET A 1 -30.82 46.86 32.16
CA MET A 1 -30.83 45.90 31.03
C MET A 1 -29.40 45.41 30.81
N HIS A 2 -29.09 44.22 31.32
CA HIS A 2 -27.73 43.62 31.17
C HIS A 2 -27.78 42.68 29.96
N ARG A 3 -26.98 43.00 28.94
CA ARG A 3 -26.79 42.13 27.73
C ARG A 3 -25.73 41.11 28.04
N PHE A 4 -26.13 39.85 28.23
CA PHE A 4 -25.22 38.72 28.28
C PHE A 4 -24.75 38.39 26.86
N VAL A 5 -23.45 38.55 26.59
CA VAL A 5 -22.82 38.07 25.35
C VAL A 5 -22.32 36.65 25.59
N ILE A 6 -23.00 35.67 25.01
CA ILE A 6 -22.53 34.26 25.02
C ILE A 6 -21.48 34.12 23.93
N LEU A 7 -20.24 33.97 24.34
CA LEU A 7 -19.11 33.64 23.45
C LEU A 7 -19.13 32.12 23.19
N ILE A 8 -19.68 31.70 22.05
CA ILE A 8 -19.61 30.29 21.62
C ILE A 8 -18.22 30.02 21.08
N GLY A 9 -17.38 29.41 21.91
CA GLY A 9 -16.07 28.94 21.49
C GLY A 9 -16.21 27.76 20.50
N PHE A 10 -15.80 27.97 19.25
CA PHE A 10 -15.70 26.92 18.24
C PHE A 10 -14.48 26.07 18.57
N ILE A 11 -14.65 24.89 19.19
CA ILE A 11 -13.58 23.91 19.37
C ILE A 11 -13.45 23.21 18.00
N ALA A 12 -12.48 23.65 17.22
CA ALA A 12 -12.08 22.92 16.02
C ALA A 12 -11.48 21.57 16.48
N LEU A 13 -12.21 20.48 16.26
CA LEU A 13 -11.64 19.13 16.35
C LEU A 13 -10.55 19.03 15.25
N ILE A 14 -9.30 19.15 15.65
CA ILE A 14 -8.17 18.86 14.77
C ILE A 14 -8.16 17.34 14.59
N ALA A 15 -8.77 16.86 13.50
CA ALA A 15 -8.62 15.46 13.09
C ALA A 15 -7.13 15.26 12.84
N LYS A 16 -6.47 14.49 13.71
CA LYS A 16 -5.07 14.06 13.49
C LYS A 16 -5.06 13.24 12.22
N ALA A 17 -4.48 13.77 11.14
CA ALA A 17 -4.25 12.99 9.95
C ALA A 17 -3.14 11.98 10.26
N GLU A 18 -3.47 10.71 10.23
CA GLU A 18 -2.54 9.59 10.39
C GLU A 18 -1.92 9.22 9.05
N VAL A 19 -0.74 8.60 9.07
CA VAL A 19 -0.16 8.01 7.86
C VAL A 19 -1.13 7.00 7.28
N LYS A 20 -1.43 7.15 5.99
CA LYS A 20 -2.32 6.27 5.21
C LYS A 20 -1.63 5.82 3.95
N LEU A 21 -1.89 4.57 3.57
CA LEU A 21 -1.43 3.97 2.33
C LEU A 21 -2.63 3.72 1.40
N PRO A 22 -2.45 3.80 0.07
CA PRO A 22 -3.45 3.34 -0.88
C PRO A 22 -3.60 1.82 -0.83
N ALA A 23 -4.75 1.30 -1.26
CA ALA A 23 -5.12 -0.12 -1.14
C ALA A 23 -4.14 -1.09 -1.83
N VAL A 24 -3.34 -0.62 -2.80
CA VAL A 24 -2.31 -1.43 -3.44
C VAL A 24 -1.23 -1.88 -2.46
N PHE A 25 -1.00 -1.12 -1.37
CA PHE A 25 -0.13 -1.53 -0.27
C PHE A 25 -0.97 -2.26 0.79
N SER A 26 -1.19 -3.53 0.58
CA SER A 26 -1.94 -4.42 1.48
C SER A 26 -1.14 -5.67 1.79
N ASP A 27 -1.54 -6.37 2.83
CA ASP A 27 -0.94 -7.67 3.16
C ASP A 27 -0.92 -8.58 1.94
N HIS A 28 0.14 -9.37 1.81
CA HIS A 28 0.39 -10.29 0.71
C HIS A 28 0.71 -9.64 -0.65
N MET A 29 1.07 -8.35 -0.67
CA MET A 29 1.49 -7.68 -1.90
C MET A 29 2.85 -8.17 -2.41
N VAL A 30 3.16 -7.83 -3.66
CA VAL A 30 4.47 -8.07 -4.29
C VAL A 30 5.07 -6.75 -4.73
N LEU A 31 6.33 -6.50 -4.38
CA LEU A 31 7.12 -5.41 -4.94
C LEU A 31 7.90 -5.92 -6.16
N GLN A 32 7.92 -5.10 -7.22
CA GLN A 32 8.67 -5.42 -8.44
C GLN A 32 10.16 -5.55 -8.12
N ARG A 33 10.76 -6.70 -8.50
CA ARG A 33 12.20 -6.92 -8.41
C ARG A 33 12.97 -6.10 -9.45
N SER A 34 14.27 -5.97 -9.27
CA SER A 34 15.21 -5.37 -10.24
C SER A 34 14.89 -3.92 -10.62
N ASN A 35 13.91 -3.31 -9.98
CA ASN A 35 13.51 -1.94 -10.20
C ASN A 35 13.38 -1.17 -8.89
N VAL A 36 13.58 0.13 -8.98
CA VAL A 36 13.30 1.04 -7.88
C VAL A 36 11.81 0.98 -7.57
N ALA A 37 11.45 0.60 -6.35
CA ALA A 37 10.07 0.45 -5.94
C ALA A 37 9.56 1.72 -5.24
N PRO A 38 8.62 2.49 -5.83
CA PRO A 38 8.01 3.62 -5.16
C PRO A 38 7.03 3.15 -4.08
N VAL A 39 7.10 3.77 -2.89
CA VAL A 39 6.13 3.64 -1.81
C VAL A 39 5.61 5.02 -1.47
N TRP A 40 4.29 5.19 -1.45
CA TRP A 40 3.66 6.50 -1.30
C TRP A 40 2.38 6.43 -0.49
N GLY A 41 1.93 7.59 -0.05
CA GLY A 41 0.68 7.72 0.71
C GLY A 41 0.42 9.14 1.15
N TRP A 42 -0.34 9.26 2.22
CA TRP A 42 -0.74 10.53 2.82
C TRP A 42 -0.36 10.58 4.29
N ALA A 43 -0.08 11.76 4.78
CA ALA A 43 0.22 12.08 6.18
C ALA A 43 -0.16 13.55 6.45
N GLU A 44 0.04 14.06 7.65
CA GLU A 44 -0.11 15.50 7.88
C GLU A 44 0.96 16.30 7.10
N PRO A 45 0.60 17.49 6.57
CA PRO A 45 1.60 18.38 5.98
C PRO A 45 2.78 18.61 6.92
N GLY A 46 4.01 18.41 6.40
CA GLY A 46 5.24 18.55 7.19
C GLY A 46 5.57 17.35 8.10
N GLU A 47 4.76 16.31 8.12
CA GLU A 47 5.03 15.10 8.91
C GLU A 47 6.22 14.33 8.34
N LYS A 48 7.10 13.87 9.23
CA LYS A 48 8.23 13.01 8.86
C LYS A 48 7.76 11.56 8.80
N VAL A 49 7.89 10.96 7.64
CA VAL A 49 7.53 9.56 7.37
C VAL A 49 8.79 8.74 7.16
N THR A 50 8.86 7.59 7.80
CA THR A 50 9.95 6.61 7.65
C THR A 50 9.38 5.32 7.08
N VAL A 51 9.99 4.82 6.01
CA VAL A 51 9.62 3.56 5.35
C VAL A 51 10.76 2.57 5.52
N GLN A 52 10.44 1.35 5.97
CA GLN A 52 11.40 0.28 6.21
C GLN A 52 10.96 -0.99 5.50
N PHE A 53 11.85 -1.59 4.71
CA PHE A 53 11.66 -2.90 4.07
C PHE A 53 13.02 -3.51 3.70
N ALA A 54 13.18 -4.83 3.89
CA ALA A 54 14.36 -5.58 3.45
C ALA A 54 15.70 -4.92 3.86
N GLY A 55 15.82 -4.48 5.09
CA GLY A 55 17.02 -3.80 5.61
C GLY A 55 17.20 -2.35 5.15
N GLN A 56 16.40 -1.87 4.22
CA GLN A 56 16.41 -0.48 3.78
C GLN A 56 15.58 0.41 4.72
N THR A 57 16.03 1.63 4.91
CA THR A 57 15.29 2.68 5.63
C THR A 57 15.34 3.96 4.82
N LYS A 58 14.17 4.44 4.39
CA LYS A 58 14.01 5.71 3.65
C LYS A 58 13.16 6.68 4.46
N LYS A 59 13.51 7.96 4.40
CA LYS A 59 12.80 9.02 5.13
C LYS A 59 12.38 10.12 4.17
N VAL A 60 11.20 10.70 4.43
CA VAL A 60 10.65 11.81 3.65
C VAL A 60 9.80 12.69 4.57
N THR A 61 9.61 13.93 4.17
CA THR A 61 8.64 14.84 4.79
C THR A 61 7.44 14.99 3.85
N ALA A 62 6.24 14.84 4.37
CA ALA A 62 5.01 15.05 3.60
C ALA A 62 4.91 16.50 3.12
N GLY A 63 4.49 16.67 1.88
CA GLY A 63 4.29 17.99 1.27
C GLY A 63 3.13 18.76 1.90
N ASN A 64 2.94 19.99 1.45
CA ASN A 64 1.83 20.83 1.91
C ASN A 64 0.44 20.27 1.54
N ASP A 65 0.39 19.39 0.54
CA ASP A 65 -0.81 18.64 0.13
C ASP A 65 -1.00 17.33 0.91
N GLY A 66 -0.14 17.06 1.89
CA GLY A 66 -0.14 15.87 2.70
C GLY A 66 0.38 14.61 1.99
N LYS A 67 0.87 14.71 0.75
CA LYS A 67 1.40 13.57 0.01
C LYS A 67 2.87 13.36 0.31
N TRP A 68 3.27 12.11 0.30
CA TRP A 68 4.67 11.71 0.42
C TRP A 68 4.97 10.52 -0.50
N MET A 69 6.23 10.39 -0.90
CA MET A 69 6.74 9.26 -1.66
C MET A 69 8.22 9.04 -1.32
N VAL A 70 8.60 7.79 -1.16
CA VAL A 70 9.99 7.34 -1.14
C VAL A 70 10.22 6.35 -2.27
N ARG A 71 11.47 6.11 -2.60
CA ARG A 71 11.88 5.05 -3.52
C ARG A 71 12.80 4.10 -2.79
N LEU A 72 12.39 2.85 -2.67
CA LEU A 72 13.25 1.77 -2.22
C LEU A 72 14.21 1.41 -3.35
N ASP A 73 15.45 1.13 -2.99
CA ASP A 73 16.44 0.66 -3.96
C ASP A 73 16.02 -0.69 -4.53
N ALA A 74 16.46 -1.00 -5.74
CA ALA A 74 16.15 -2.27 -6.39
C ALA A 74 16.58 -3.47 -5.53
N ILE A 75 15.73 -4.48 -5.49
CA ILE A 75 15.98 -5.76 -4.80
C ILE A 75 15.97 -6.85 -5.86
N GLU A 76 17.07 -7.55 -6.00
CA GLU A 76 17.24 -8.63 -6.99
C GLU A 76 16.78 -9.99 -6.46
N ASP A 77 16.98 -10.23 -5.17
CA ASP A 77 16.69 -11.52 -4.56
C ASP A 77 15.20 -11.71 -4.30
N THR A 78 14.58 -12.63 -5.04
CA THR A 78 13.17 -13.00 -4.90
C THR A 78 12.86 -13.83 -3.64
N LYS A 79 13.89 -14.25 -2.89
CA LYS A 79 13.69 -14.89 -1.59
C LYS A 79 13.43 -13.89 -0.47
N VAL A 80 13.62 -12.60 -0.75
CA VAL A 80 13.33 -11.54 0.21
C VAL A 80 11.82 -11.47 0.41
N SER A 81 11.42 -11.59 1.66
CA SER A 81 10.05 -11.39 2.11
C SER A 81 10.05 -10.76 3.49
N GLY A 82 8.95 -10.13 3.88
CA GLY A 82 8.87 -9.55 5.21
C GLY A 82 7.76 -8.53 5.37
N GLU A 83 7.94 -7.66 6.34
CA GLU A 83 7.02 -6.58 6.63
C GLU A 83 7.52 -5.25 6.05
N LEU A 84 6.65 -4.56 5.32
CA LEU A 84 6.84 -3.16 4.97
C LEU A 84 6.26 -2.30 6.10
N LYS A 85 7.12 -1.55 6.78
CA LYS A 85 6.71 -0.66 7.87
C LYS A 85 6.78 0.79 7.43
N VAL A 86 5.69 1.51 7.67
CA VAL A 86 5.58 2.94 7.40
C VAL A 86 5.22 3.64 8.70
N ALA A 87 6.14 4.41 9.24
CA ALA A 87 6.02 5.09 10.53
C ALA A 87 6.02 6.61 10.34
N GLY A 88 5.03 7.25 10.91
CA GLY A 88 4.90 8.68 11.14
C GLY A 88 4.36 8.92 12.55
N LYS A 89 3.28 9.66 12.72
CA LYS A 89 2.56 9.77 14.00
C LYS A 89 1.94 8.45 14.46
N ASN A 90 1.54 7.62 13.51
CA ASN A 90 1.14 6.22 13.67
C ASN A 90 2.10 5.31 12.89
N THR A 91 1.90 4.01 13.01
CA THR A 91 2.65 3.01 12.23
C THR A 91 1.67 2.13 11.49
N VAL A 92 1.88 2.00 10.17
CA VAL A 92 1.19 1.05 9.30
C VAL A 92 2.17 -0.06 8.96
N THR A 93 1.76 -1.31 9.17
CA THR A 93 2.57 -2.49 8.82
C THR A 93 1.81 -3.31 7.79
N VAL A 94 2.43 -3.52 6.64
CA VAL A 94 1.96 -4.41 5.58
C VAL A 94 2.74 -5.71 5.70
N LYS A 95 2.04 -6.82 5.87
CA LYS A 95 2.63 -8.13 6.17
C LYS A 95 2.76 -9.00 4.93
N ASP A 96 3.67 -9.96 4.99
CA ASP A 96 3.91 -10.96 3.93
C ASP A 96 4.11 -10.30 2.56
N VAL A 97 4.96 -9.27 2.53
CA VAL A 97 5.37 -8.60 1.29
C VAL A 97 6.46 -9.43 0.62
N LEU A 98 6.25 -9.81 -0.63
CA LEU A 98 7.20 -10.52 -1.46
C LEU A 98 7.93 -9.56 -2.42
N VAL A 99 9.06 -10.01 -2.94
CA VAL A 99 9.77 -9.40 -4.06
C VAL A 99 9.69 -10.34 -5.25
N GLY A 100 9.22 -9.87 -6.39
CA GLY A 100 9.02 -10.73 -7.56
C GLY A 100 8.59 -9.96 -8.80
N GLU A 101 8.10 -10.67 -9.80
CA GLU A 101 7.59 -10.07 -11.03
C GLU A 101 6.15 -9.59 -10.81
N VAL A 102 5.88 -8.36 -11.22
CA VAL A 102 4.55 -7.76 -11.18
C VAL A 102 4.04 -7.59 -12.60
N TRP A 103 2.90 -8.20 -12.89
CA TRP A 103 2.26 -8.19 -14.20
C TRP A 103 0.97 -7.38 -14.14
N VAL A 104 0.74 -6.57 -15.16
CA VAL A 104 -0.54 -5.89 -15.37
C VAL A 104 -1.36 -6.72 -16.35
N ALA A 105 -2.46 -7.29 -15.86
CA ALA A 105 -3.41 -8.04 -16.66
C ALA A 105 -4.61 -7.13 -16.98
N SER A 106 -4.75 -6.74 -18.24
CA SER A 106 -5.81 -5.86 -18.72
C SER A 106 -6.29 -6.30 -20.08
N GLY A 107 -7.50 -5.95 -20.47
CA GLY A 107 -8.05 -6.28 -21.78
C GLY A 107 -9.58 -6.18 -21.80
N GLN A 108 -10.18 -6.97 -22.68
CA GLN A 108 -11.62 -7.06 -22.86
C GLN A 108 -12.24 -8.18 -21.98
N SER A 109 -13.52 -8.51 -22.24
CA SER A 109 -14.30 -9.46 -21.43
C SER A 109 -13.61 -10.82 -21.18
N ASN A 110 -12.77 -11.29 -22.11
CA ASN A 110 -12.04 -12.56 -21.93
C ASN A 110 -11.02 -12.52 -20.79
N MET A 111 -10.52 -11.33 -20.39
CA MET A 111 -9.64 -11.19 -19.23
C MET A 111 -10.37 -11.44 -17.91
N ALA A 112 -11.69 -11.35 -17.92
CA ALA A 112 -12.53 -11.64 -16.74
C ALA A 112 -13.13 -13.06 -16.80
N MET A 113 -12.74 -13.91 -17.78
CA MET A 113 -13.25 -15.26 -17.89
C MET A 113 -12.69 -16.13 -16.74
N PRO A 114 -13.55 -16.70 -15.88
CA PRO A 114 -13.08 -17.53 -14.79
C PRO A 114 -12.65 -18.91 -15.30
N VAL A 115 -11.72 -19.56 -14.60
CA VAL A 115 -11.24 -20.92 -14.89
C VAL A 115 -12.39 -21.92 -15.01
N GLY A 116 -13.46 -21.76 -14.23
CA GLY A 116 -14.66 -22.62 -14.30
C GLY A 116 -15.39 -22.62 -15.64
N ARG A 117 -15.01 -21.77 -16.61
CA ARG A 117 -15.52 -21.78 -18.00
C ARG A 117 -14.49 -22.29 -19.01
N CYS A 118 -13.35 -22.76 -18.54
CA CYS A 118 -12.28 -23.29 -19.39
C CYS A 118 -12.42 -24.81 -19.54
N LEU A 119 -11.72 -25.36 -20.53
CA LEU A 119 -11.57 -26.80 -20.68
C LEU A 119 -10.80 -27.34 -19.45
N ASN A 120 -11.18 -28.52 -18.94
CA ASN A 120 -10.55 -29.17 -17.78
C ASN A 120 -10.54 -28.29 -16.51
N ALA A 121 -11.59 -27.48 -16.29
CA ALA A 121 -11.66 -26.49 -15.21
C ALA A 121 -11.40 -27.06 -13.81
N ASP A 122 -11.97 -28.24 -13.50
CA ASP A 122 -11.83 -28.88 -12.18
C ASP A 122 -10.39 -29.39 -11.96
N GLU A 123 -9.76 -29.90 -13.00
CA GLU A 123 -8.41 -30.42 -12.98
C GLU A 123 -7.39 -29.26 -12.80
N GLU A 124 -7.57 -28.19 -13.57
CA GLU A 124 -6.78 -26.97 -13.47
C GLU A 124 -6.92 -26.30 -12.09
N ALA A 125 -8.13 -26.18 -11.56
CA ALA A 125 -8.38 -25.63 -10.25
C ALA A 125 -7.73 -26.46 -9.14
N ALA A 126 -7.78 -27.78 -9.22
CA ALA A 126 -7.16 -28.68 -8.25
C ALA A 126 -5.63 -28.62 -8.28
N ALA A 127 -5.05 -28.40 -9.47
CA ALA A 127 -3.61 -28.27 -9.68
C ALA A 127 -3.04 -26.90 -9.28
N ALA A 128 -3.88 -25.85 -9.21
CA ALA A 128 -3.48 -24.46 -8.98
C ALA A 128 -3.04 -24.19 -7.53
N LYS A 129 -1.90 -24.75 -7.12
CA LYS A 129 -1.32 -24.61 -5.78
C LYS A 129 -0.06 -23.72 -5.82
N TYR A 130 -0.26 -22.45 -6.12
CA TYR A 130 0.82 -21.46 -6.27
C TYR A 130 0.74 -20.39 -5.18
N PRO A 131 1.16 -20.65 -3.92
CA PRO A 131 0.99 -19.73 -2.80
C PRO A 131 1.78 -18.43 -2.94
N GLN A 132 2.75 -18.37 -3.85
CA GLN A 132 3.54 -17.16 -4.14
C GLN A 132 2.92 -16.29 -5.25
N ILE A 133 1.91 -16.78 -5.96
CA ILE A 133 1.17 -15.95 -6.93
C ILE A 133 0.12 -15.17 -6.17
N ARG A 134 0.19 -13.84 -6.26
CA ARG A 134 -0.70 -12.90 -5.59
C ARG A 134 -1.51 -12.14 -6.64
N MET A 135 -2.76 -11.85 -6.33
CA MET A 135 -3.64 -11.08 -7.21
C MET A 135 -4.17 -9.85 -6.51
N PHE A 136 -4.15 -8.72 -7.22
CA PHE A 136 -4.79 -7.48 -6.81
C PHE A 136 -5.74 -7.03 -7.92
N ILE A 137 -7.02 -6.82 -7.59
CA ILE A 137 -8.04 -6.42 -8.55
C ILE A 137 -8.43 -4.97 -8.27
N THR A 138 -8.25 -4.11 -9.26
CA THR A 138 -8.78 -2.74 -9.24
C THR A 138 -10.26 -2.76 -9.65
N LYS A 139 -11.07 -2.02 -8.91
CA LYS A 139 -12.49 -1.79 -9.26
C LYS A 139 -12.63 -0.44 -9.96
#